data_7449d05499f40e80a2d483363916dd9b
#
_entry.id   7449d05499f40e80a2d483363916dd9b
#
_cell.length_a   1.000
_cell.length_b   1.000
_cell.length_c   1.000
_cell.angle_alpha   90.00
_cell.angle_beta   90.00
_cell.angle_gamma   90.00
#
_symmetry.space_group_name_H-M   'P 1'
#
loop_
_entity.id
_entity.type
_entity.pdbx_description
1 polymer ?
#
loop_
_entity_poly.entity_id
_entity_poly.type
_entity_poly.pdbx_seq_one_letter_code
_entity_poly.pdbx_strand_id
1 'polypeptide(L)'
;IKLNNIDFKIDKNNILSKINDEILFKNNLFFTDKNEYIKASYNNKDIEFLLSTSKDNSFIIKGVQEIDISKNIPSKNYSDKILGSSLWNYKLIIPGFNSKYNKIEVSAFSNLYGTSIIFPKPFYKNKDIKKNISINAFLENNKLYDINIIYNGIYAELSSLDTISGYINFSGK
;
A
#
# COMPACT_ATOMS: atom_id res chain seq x y z
N ILE A 1 5.03 -12.22 22.49
CA ILE A 1 6.17 -11.27 22.53
C ILE A 1 5.58 -9.88 22.69
N LYS A 2 5.94 -9.21 23.77
CA LYS A 2 5.51 -7.83 24.03
C LYS A 2 6.54 -6.86 23.43
N LEU A 3 6.08 -5.98 22.56
CA LEU A 3 6.89 -4.93 21.95
C LEU A 3 6.64 -3.62 22.69
N ASN A 4 7.68 -2.99 23.21
CA ASN A 4 7.58 -1.70 23.90
C ASN A 4 8.55 -0.72 23.23
N ASN A 5 8.03 0.29 22.58
CA ASN A 5 8.80 1.37 21.94
C ASN A 5 9.93 0.85 21.04
N ILE A 6 9.64 -0.14 20.23
CA ILE A 6 10.61 -0.76 19.32
C ILE A 6 10.65 0.00 18.00
N ASP A 7 11.86 0.23 17.51
CA ASP A 7 12.09 0.78 16.19
C ASP A 7 12.54 -0.34 15.25
N PHE A 8 11.88 -0.43 14.10
CA PHE A 8 12.22 -1.36 13.03
C PHE A 8 12.71 -0.60 11.82
N LYS A 9 13.98 -0.77 11.49
CA LYS A 9 14.60 -0.09 10.35
C LYS A 9 14.29 -0.86 9.07
N ILE A 10 13.55 -0.23 8.15
CA ILE A 10 13.21 -0.80 6.85
C ILE A 10 14.37 -0.59 5.89
N ASP A 11 14.90 0.65 5.82
CA ASP A 11 16.08 1.02 5.06
C ASP A 11 16.80 2.22 5.71
N LYS A 12 17.79 2.82 5.02
CA LYS A 12 18.58 3.93 5.56
C LYS A 12 17.74 5.14 6.00
N ASN A 13 16.60 5.38 5.36
CA ASN A 13 15.76 6.57 5.54
C ASN A 13 14.39 6.25 6.13
N ASN A 14 13.98 4.98 6.15
CA ASN A 14 12.66 4.57 6.56
C ASN A 14 12.71 3.74 7.83
N ILE A 15 12.15 4.28 8.89
CA ILE A 15 12.07 3.64 10.20
C ILE A 15 10.60 3.51 10.58
N LEU A 16 10.18 2.30 10.88
CA LEU A 16 8.92 2.04 11.58
C LEU A 16 9.23 2.14 13.07
N SER A 17 8.76 3.17 13.71
CA SER A 17 9.13 3.50 15.10
C SER A 17 7.95 3.43 16.06
N LYS A 18 8.25 3.45 17.35
CA LYS A 18 7.26 3.47 18.44
C LYS A 18 6.25 2.31 18.36
N ILE A 19 6.74 1.13 17.99
CA ILE A 19 5.88 -0.07 17.99
C ILE A 19 5.63 -0.47 19.43
N ASN A 20 4.36 -0.40 19.85
CA ASN A 20 3.91 -0.82 21.17
C ASN A 20 2.75 -1.78 20.98
N ASP A 21 3.03 -3.08 21.11
CA ASP A 21 1.98 -4.08 20.97
C ASP A 21 2.43 -5.47 21.42
N GLU A 22 1.51 -6.42 21.43
CA GLU A 22 1.79 -7.82 21.67
C GLU A 22 1.60 -8.65 20.41
N ILE A 23 2.67 -9.37 20.02
CA ILE A 23 2.62 -10.34 18.94
C ILE A 23 2.50 -11.74 19.55
N LEU A 24 1.44 -12.44 19.19
CA LEU A 24 1.21 -13.81 19.60
C LEU A 24 1.97 -14.77 18.67
N PHE A 25 2.54 -15.81 19.28
CA PHE A 25 3.21 -16.88 18.55
C PHE A 25 2.59 -18.23 18.91
N LYS A 26 1.99 -18.88 17.93
CA LYS A 26 1.35 -20.18 18.11
C LYS A 26 1.52 -21.02 16.84
N ASN A 27 1.90 -22.31 17.02
CA ASN A 27 2.07 -23.25 15.90
C ASN A 27 3.01 -22.73 14.80
N ASN A 28 4.14 -22.11 15.20
CA ASN A 28 5.12 -21.49 14.30
C ASN A 28 4.57 -20.34 13.44
N LEU A 29 3.46 -19.74 13.85
CA LEU A 29 2.86 -18.60 13.17
C LEU A 29 2.87 -17.39 14.11
N PHE A 30 3.16 -16.23 13.53
CA PHE A 30 3.03 -14.94 14.20
C PHE A 30 1.70 -14.29 13.81
N PHE A 31 0.99 -13.72 14.76
CA PHE A 31 -0.22 -12.95 14.50
C PHE A 31 -0.47 -11.95 15.65
N THR A 32 -1.15 -10.87 15.33
CA THR A 32 -1.75 -10.00 16.34
C THR A 32 -3.03 -10.66 16.86
N ASP A 33 -3.42 -10.35 18.09
CA ASP A 33 -4.70 -10.83 18.60
C ASP A 33 -5.84 -10.37 17.66
N LYS A 34 -6.92 -11.15 17.63
CA LYS A 34 -8.03 -10.90 16.70
C LYS A 34 -8.58 -9.49 16.94
N ASN A 35 -8.34 -8.60 15.99
CA ASN A 35 -8.80 -7.21 15.94
C ASN A 35 -7.92 -6.17 16.66
N GLU A 36 -6.75 -6.50 17.18
CA GLU A 36 -5.83 -5.50 17.69
C GLU A 36 -4.85 -5.08 16.61
N TYR A 37 -4.90 -3.79 16.24
CA TYR A 37 -3.95 -3.21 15.32
C TYR A 37 -2.66 -2.86 16.05
N ILE A 38 -1.54 -3.24 15.49
CA ILE A 38 -0.23 -2.74 15.90
C ILE A 38 -0.18 -1.26 15.58
N LYS A 39 0.08 -0.45 16.62
CA LYS A 39 0.30 1.00 16.46
C LYS A 39 1.77 1.29 16.31
N ALA A 40 2.10 2.08 15.31
CA ALA A 40 3.46 2.48 15.02
C ALA A 40 3.49 3.87 14.38
N SER A 41 4.67 4.41 14.19
CA SER A 41 4.89 5.65 13.45
C SER A 41 5.79 5.40 12.25
N TYR A 42 5.40 5.91 11.09
CA TYR A 42 6.17 5.86 9.85
C TYR A 42 6.27 7.25 9.26
N ASN A 43 7.50 7.78 9.07
CA ASN A 43 7.74 9.15 8.62
C ASN A 43 6.95 10.20 9.42
N ASN A 44 6.96 10.07 10.76
CA ASN A 44 6.23 10.92 11.71
C ASN A 44 4.70 10.92 11.54
N LYS A 45 4.14 9.91 10.91
CA LYS A 45 2.69 9.69 10.83
C LYS A 45 2.34 8.41 11.56
N ASP A 46 1.29 8.48 12.35
CA ASP A 46 0.75 7.31 13.01
C ASP A 46 0.14 6.37 11.96
N ILE A 47 0.48 5.10 12.08
CA ILE A 47 -0.05 4.03 11.25
C ILE A 47 -0.56 2.89 12.13
N GLU A 48 -1.55 2.20 11.63
CA GLU A 48 -2.12 1.03 12.29
C GLU A 48 -2.16 -0.12 11.28
N PHE A 49 -1.72 -1.30 11.71
CA PHE A 49 -1.72 -2.49 10.84
C PHE A 49 -1.91 -3.78 11.63
N LEU A 50 -2.43 -4.78 10.95
CA LEU A 50 -2.51 -6.17 11.43
C LEU A 50 -1.35 -6.94 10.85
N LEU A 51 -0.71 -7.77 11.69
CA LEU A 51 0.33 -8.69 11.27
C LEU A 51 -0.19 -10.12 11.42
N SER A 52 -0.02 -10.92 10.39
CA SER A 52 -0.28 -12.35 10.43
C SER A 52 0.71 -13.12 9.56
N THR A 53 0.78 -14.43 9.75
CA THR A 53 1.53 -15.31 8.86
C THR A 53 0.60 -16.29 8.18
N SER A 54 0.89 -16.61 6.94
CA SER A 54 0.19 -17.65 6.18
C SER A 54 0.80 -19.04 6.42
N LYS A 55 0.15 -20.08 5.90
CA LYS A 55 0.60 -21.48 6.05
C LYS A 55 1.99 -21.76 5.44
N ASP A 56 2.39 -20.97 4.45
CA ASP A 56 3.72 -21.02 3.81
C ASP A 56 4.76 -20.12 4.50
N ASN A 57 4.47 -19.67 5.71
CA ASN A 57 5.31 -18.77 6.51
C ASN A 57 5.55 -17.38 5.90
N SER A 58 4.73 -16.95 4.95
CA SER A 58 4.77 -15.57 4.47
C SER A 58 4.15 -14.63 5.51
N PHE A 59 4.74 -13.45 5.69
CA PHE A 59 4.16 -12.41 6.54
C PHE A 59 3.13 -11.60 5.76
N ILE A 60 1.98 -11.39 6.36
CA ILE A 60 0.89 -10.61 5.81
C ILE A 60 0.68 -9.39 6.70
N ILE A 61 0.88 -8.21 6.14
CA ILE A 61 0.62 -6.92 6.77
C ILE A 61 -0.61 -6.31 6.09
N LYS A 62 -1.60 -5.92 6.88
CA LYS A 62 -2.80 -5.22 6.39
C LYS A 62 -3.03 -3.99 7.22
N GLY A 63 -3.38 -2.89 6.58
CA GLY A 63 -3.68 -1.66 7.29
C GLY A 63 -4.57 -0.72 6.51
N VAL A 64 -4.95 0.35 7.18
CA VAL A 64 -5.72 1.45 6.61
C VAL A 64 -4.98 2.73 6.96
N GLN A 65 -4.77 3.59 5.97
CA GLN A 65 -4.09 4.86 6.16
C GLN A 65 -4.72 5.95 5.31
N GLU A 66 -4.82 7.14 5.85
CA GLU A 66 -5.16 8.34 5.07
C GLU A 66 -3.91 8.81 4.31
N ILE A 67 -3.99 8.86 2.98
CA ILE A 67 -2.87 9.21 2.12
C ILE A 67 -3.24 10.41 1.24
N ASP A 68 -2.40 11.43 1.29
CA ASP A 68 -2.34 12.51 0.30
C ASP A 68 -1.41 12.08 -0.84
N ILE A 69 -2.02 11.63 -1.93
CA ILE A 69 -1.29 11.09 -3.08
C ILE A 69 -0.37 12.16 -3.69
N SER A 70 -0.78 13.44 -3.70
CA SER A 70 -0.03 14.52 -4.33
C SER A 70 1.38 14.66 -3.76
N LYS A 71 1.56 14.39 -2.48
CA LYS A 71 2.86 14.48 -1.78
C LYS A 71 3.84 13.39 -2.17
N ASN A 72 3.35 12.31 -2.80
CA ASN A 72 4.16 11.16 -3.20
C ASN A 72 4.41 11.12 -4.72
N ILE A 73 3.85 12.08 -5.48
CA ILE A 73 4.09 12.20 -6.92
C ILE A 73 5.30 13.10 -7.16
N PRO A 74 6.40 12.58 -7.77
CA PRO A 74 7.64 13.35 -7.95
C PRO A 74 7.48 14.56 -8.87
N SER A 75 6.57 14.49 -9.83
CA SER A 75 6.38 15.53 -10.84
C SER A 75 5.32 16.56 -10.42
N LYS A 76 5.73 17.84 -10.31
CA LYS A 76 4.82 18.95 -10.05
C LYS A 76 3.65 19.04 -11.05
N ASN A 77 3.90 18.73 -12.31
CA ASN A 77 2.88 18.79 -13.36
C ASN A 77 1.70 17.86 -13.10
N TYR A 78 1.90 16.83 -12.32
CA TYR A 78 0.85 15.87 -11.94
C TYR A 78 0.39 16.05 -10.51
N SER A 79 1.27 16.40 -9.56
CA SER A 79 0.91 16.58 -8.16
C SER A 79 -0.09 17.70 -7.97
N ASP A 80 0.03 18.81 -8.74
CA ASP A 80 -0.91 19.93 -8.71
C ASP A 80 -2.28 19.58 -9.30
N LYS A 81 -2.41 18.42 -9.93
CA LYS A 81 -3.69 17.92 -10.50
C LYS A 81 -4.42 16.95 -9.57
N ILE A 82 -3.80 16.55 -8.46
CA ILE A 82 -4.40 15.64 -7.49
C ILE A 82 -4.35 16.34 -6.13
N LEU A 83 -5.50 16.63 -5.55
CA LEU A 83 -5.62 17.45 -4.34
C LEU A 83 -6.43 16.72 -3.27
N GLY A 84 -5.99 16.83 -2.03
CA GLY A 84 -6.66 16.23 -0.87
C GLY A 84 -6.18 14.82 -0.56
N SER A 85 -6.81 14.22 0.44
CA SER A 85 -6.45 12.89 0.93
C SER A 85 -7.63 11.94 0.89
N SER A 86 -7.33 10.65 0.89
CA SER A 86 -8.33 9.58 0.96
C SER A 86 -7.83 8.40 1.79
N LEU A 87 -8.77 7.60 2.30
CA LEU A 87 -8.44 6.36 3.00
C LEU A 87 -8.03 5.27 2.01
N TRP A 88 -6.92 4.63 2.32
CA TRP A 88 -6.36 3.51 1.56
C TRP A 88 -6.27 2.28 2.44
N ASN A 89 -6.83 1.19 1.97
CA ASN A 89 -6.59 -0.14 2.50
C ASN A 89 -5.39 -0.72 1.78
N TYR A 90 -4.42 -1.22 2.51
CA TYR A 90 -3.24 -1.86 1.91
C TYR A 90 -3.01 -3.25 2.47
N LYS A 91 -2.37 -4.07 1.67
CA LYS A 91 -1.92 -5.40 2.03
C LYS A 91 -0.54 -5.65 1.42
N LEU A 92 0.38 -6.10 2.25
CA LEU A 92 1.69 -6.57 1.84
C LEU A 92 1.79 -8.05 2.17
N ILE A 93 2.32 -8.84 1.23
CA ILE A 93 2.68 -10.25 1.48
C ILE A 93 4.17 -10.35 1.28
N ILE A 94 4.89 -10.56 2.37
CA ILE A 94 6.34 -10.71 2.39
C ILE A 94 6.65 -12.20 2.42
N PRO A 95 7.31 -12.77 1.41
CA PRO A 95 7.62 -14.19 1.34
C PRO A 95 8.42 -14.67 2.57
N GLY A 96 8.07 -15.82 3.10
CA GLY A 96 8.85 -16.47 4.14
C GLY A 96 10.16 -17.06 3.59
N PHE A 97 11.07 -17.43 4.49
CA PHE A 97 12.40 -17.98 4.13
C PHE A 97 12.35 -19.22 3.24
N ASN A 98 11.25 -19.96 3.25
CA ASN A 98 11.05 -21.17 2.45
C ASN A 98 10.16 -20.94 1.24
N SER A 99 9.81 -19.70 0.94
CA SER A 99 8.97 -19.38 -0.20
C SER A 99 9.74 -19.57 -1.50
N LYS A 100 9.08 -20.12 -2.52
CA LYS A 100 9.62 -20.21 -3.87
C LYS A 100 9.69 -18.82 -4.56
N TYR A 101 9.03 -17.83 -4.00
CA TYR A 101 8.91 -16.48 -4.54
C TYR A 101 9.61 -15.49 -3.60
N ASN A 102 10.58 -14.74 -4.12
CA ASN A 102 11.31 -13.70 -3.36
C ASN A 102 10.71 -12.30 -3.56
N LYS A 103 9.47 -12.24 -4.05
CA LYS A 103 8.81 -10.98 -4.42
C LYS A 103 7.78 -10.61 -3.37
N ILE A 104 7.81 -9.37 -2.90
CA ILE A 104 6.78 -8.84 -2.01
C ILE A 104 5.58 -8.45 -2.87
N GLU A 105 4.41 -9.00 -2.57
CA GLU A 105 3.17 -8.58 -3.20
C GLU A 105 2.63 -7.34 -2.47
N VAL A 106 2.26 -6.33 -3.25
CA VAL A 106 1.67 -5.09 -2.77
C VAL A 106 0.28 -4.94 -3.36
N SER A 107 -0.71 -4.76 -2.52
CA SER A 107 -2.07 -4.45 -2.94
C SER A 107 -2.55 -3.21 -2.21
N ALA A 108 -3.19 -2.29 -2.91
CA ALA A 108 -3.80 -1.11 -2.33
C ALA A 108 -5.17 -0.83 -2.98
N PHE A 109 -6.10 -0.36 -2.16
CA PHE A 109 -7.45 -0.02 -2.60
C PHE A 109 -7.94 1.25 -1.92
N SER A 110 -8.59 2.13 -2.68
CA SER A 110 -9.30 3.31 -2.17
C SER A 110 -10.56 3.57 -2.99
N ASN A 111 -11.57 4.21 -2.37
CA ASN A 111 -12.69 4.80 -3.10
C ASN A 111 -12.44 6.28 -3.47
N LEU A 112 -11.26 6.78 -3.15
CA LEU A 112 -10.79 8.15 -3.40
C LEU A 112 -11.73 9.25 -2.87
N TYR A 113 -12.61 8.98 -1.92
CA TYR A 113 -13.40 10.02 -1.27
C TYR A 113 -12.47 11.00 -0.53
N GLY A 114 -12.65 12.29 -0.71
CA GLY A 114 -11.77 13.33 -0.18
C GLY A 114 -10.68 13.80 -1.15
N THR A 115 -10.38 13.04 -2.22
CA THR A 115 -9.39 13.41 -3.25
C THR A 115 -10.07 13.98 -4.49
N SER A 116 -9.58 15.11 -4.99
CA SER A 116 -9.92 15.66 -6.31
C SER A 116 -8.89 15.28 -7.34
N ILE A 117 -9.31 14.96 -8.56
CA ILE A 117 -8.43 14.69 -9.70
C ILE A 117 -8.82 15.61 -10.85
N ILE A 118 -7.92 16.55 -11.23
CA ILE A 118 -8.16 17.63 -12.21
C ILE A 118 -7.52 17.23 -13.56
N PHE A 119 -7.71 16.00 -14.00
CA PHE A 119 -7.36 15.57 -15.35
C PHE A 119 -8.60 15.60 -16.25
N PRO A 120 -8.44 15.62 -17.59
CA PRO A 120 -9.57 15.46 -18.50
C PRO A 120 -10.34 14.16 -18.24
N LYS A 121 -11.61 14.12 -18.69
CA LYS A 121 -12.37 12.86 -18.70
C LYS A 121 -11.60 11.78 -19.47
N PRO A 122 -11.64 10.52 -19.04
CA PRO A 122 -12.48 9.94 -18.01
C PRO A 122 -11.91 10.02 -16.58
N PHE A 123 -10.73 10.62 -16.38
CA PHE A 123 -10.02 10.63 -15.09
C PHE A 123 -10.55 11.68 -14.11
N TYR A 124 -11.24 12.72 -14.60
CA TYR A 124 -11.78 13.78 -13.76
C TYR A 124 -12.64 13.27 -12.60
N LYS A 125 -12.41 13.85 -11.41
CA LYS A 125 -13.13 13.49 -10.20
C LYS A 125 -13.17 14.64 -9.18
N ASN A 126 -14.36 14.96 -8.69
CA ASN A 126 -14.53 15.85 -7.54
C ASN A 126 -14.27 15.10 -6.23
N LYS A 127 -13.86 15.83 -5.20
CA LYS A 127 -13.54 15.25 -3.86
C LYS A 127 -14.70 14.47 -3.24
N ASP A 128 -15.93 14.91 -3.44
CA ASP A 128 -17.14 14.36 -2.85
C ASP A 128 -17.72 13.15 -3.62
N ILE A 129 -17.10 12.80 -4.74
CA ILE A 129 -17.51 11.65 -5.56
C ILE A 129 -16.59 10.47 -5.24
N LYS A 130 -17.17 9.31 -5.00
CA LYS A 130 -16.42 8.06 -4.85
C LYS A 130 -16.09 7.48 -6.24
N LYS A 131 -14.83 7.20 -6.48
CA LYS A 131 -14.35 6.39 -7.61
C LYS A 131 -13.32 5.40 -7.09
N ASN A 132 -13.54 4.14 -7.37
CA ASN A 132 -12.67 3.08 -6.88
C ASN A 132 -11.37 3.03 -7.67
N ILE A 133 -10.28 2.85 -6.94
CA ILE A 133 -8.97 2.51 -7.49
C ILE A 133 -8.42 1.30 -6.74
N SER A 134 -7.88 0.36 -7.48
CA SER A 134 -7.07 -0.72 -6.94
C SER A 134 -5.74 -0.78 -7.65
N ILE A 135 -4.70 -1.09 -6.90
CA ILE A 135 -3.33 -1.22 -7.38
C ILE A 135 -2.82 -2.55 -6.86
N ASN A 136 -2.28 -3.37 -7.75
CA ASN A 136 -1.53 -4.57 -7.41
C ASN A 136 -0.17 -4.48 -8.08
N ALA A 137 0.88 -4.82 -7.36
CA ALA A 137 2.24 -4.76 -7.85
C ALA A 137 3.13 -5.75 -7.10
N PHE A 138 4.32 -5.97 -7.63
CA PHE A 138 5.38 -6.65 -6.90
C PHE A 138 6.48 -5.64 -6.54
N LEU A 139 7.08 -5.84 -5.37
CA LEU A 139 8.24 -5.08 -4.92
C LEU A 139 9.45 -6.02 -4.84
N GLU A 140 10.51 -5.68 -5.55
CA GLU A 140 11.79 -6.37 -5.52
C GLU A 140 12.91 -5.35 -5.62
N ASN A 141 13.93 -5.45 -4.76
CA ASN A 141 15.06 -4.52 -4.72
C ASN A 141 14.64 -3.04 -4.64
N ASN A 142 13.60 -2.74 -3.84
CA ASN A 142 13.00 -1.41 -3.68
C ASN A 142 12.39 -0.81 -4.97
N LYS A 143 12.07 -1.63 -5.96
CA LYS A 143 11.41 -1.21 -7.19
C LYS A 143 10.09 -1.92 -7.36
N LEU A 144 9.06 -1.15 -7.75
CA LEU A 144 7.75 -1.70 -8.11
C LEU A 144 7.77 -2.11 -9.59
N TYR A 145 7.23 -3.28 -9.87
CA TYR A 145 7.06 -3.82 -11.21
C TYR A 145 5.79 -4.66 -11.32
N ASP A 146 5.41 -5.04 -12.53
CA ASP A 146 4.15 -5.73 -12.87
C ASP A 146 2.94 -5.02 -12.21
N ILE A 147 2.88 -3.70 -12.40
CA ILE A 147 1.91 -2.84 -11.72
C ILE A 147 0.59 -2.87 -12.49
N ASN A 148 -0.44 -3.36 -11.84
CA ASN A 148 -1.80 -3.38 -12.36
C ASN A 148 -2.65 -2.35 -11.63
N ILE A 149 -3.26 -1.42 -12.36
CA ILE A 149 -4.10 -0.37 -11.83
C ILE A 149 -5.49 -0.50 -12.45
N ILE A 150 -6.50 -0.54 -11.61
CA ILE A 150 -7.91 -0.44 -12.05
C ILE A 150 -8.49 0.82 -11.44
N TYR A 151 -8.87 1.77 -12.27
CA TYR A 151 -9.49 3.01 -11.87
C TYR A 151 -10.87 3.14 -12.48
N ASN A 152 -11.93 2.98 -11.69
CA ASN A 152 -13.32 3.14 -12.12
C ASN A 152 -13.64 2.41 -13.44
N GLY A 153 -13.13 1.17 -13.61
CA GLY A 153 -13.30 0.35 -14.81
C GLY A 153 -12.24 0.54 -15.89
N ILE A 154 -11.34 1.52 -15.76
CA ILE A 154 -10.19 1.68 -16.65
C ILE A 154 -9.06 0.81 -16.10
N TYR A 155 -8.49 -0.01 -16.96
CA TYR A 155 -7.37 -0.89 -16.62
C TYR A 155 -6.07 -0.36 -17.21
N ALA A 156 -5.01 -0.34 -16.41
CA ALA A 156 -3.66 -0.01 -16.85
C ALA A 156 -2.69 -1.06 -16.30
N GLU A 157 -1.75 -1.44 -17.13
CA GLU A 157 -0.64 -2.33 -16.77
C GLU A 157 0.67 -1.64 -17.10
N LEU A 158 1.59 -1.61 -16.14
CA LEU A 158 2.91 -1.02 -16.27
C LEU A 158 3.95 -2.05 -15.87
N SER A 159 4.99 -2.20 -16.67
CA SER A 159 6.07 -3.16 -16.39
C SER A 159 6.94 -2.73 -15.23
N SER A 160 7.22 -1.43 -15.11
CA SER A 160 7.91 -0.84 -13.96
C SER A 160 7.63 0.67 -13.87
N LEU A 161 7.96 1.29 -12.73
CA LEU A 161 7.90 2.75 -12.59
C LEU A 161 9.14 3.46 -13.16
N ASP A 162 10.26 2.77 -13.32
CA ASP A 162 11.51 3.36 -13.83
C ASP A 162 11.47 3.56 -15.35
N THR A 163 10.83 2.63 -16.05
CA THR A 163 10.59 2.71 -17.48
C THR A 163 9.10 2.52 -17.69
N ILE A 164 8.39 3.63 -17.90
CA ILE A 164 6.94 3.58 -18.15
C ILE A 164 6.72 2.89 -19.50
N SER A 165 6.59 1.58 -19.45
CA SER A 165 6.12 0.75 -20.56
C SER A 165 4.88 -0.01 -20.13
N GLY A 166 3.85 0.02 -20.93
CA GLY A 166 2.61 -0.62 -20.59
C GLY A 166 1.49 -0.21 -21.51
N TYR A 167 0.27 -0.62 -21.19
CA TYR A 167 -0.93 -0.24 -21.93
C TYR A 167 -2.04 0.21 -21.00
N ILE A 168 -2.92 1.04 -21.54
CA ILE A 168 -4.15 1.48 -20.86
C ILE A 168 -5.33 1.03 -21.70
N ASN A 169 -6.24 0.27 -21.10
CA ASN A 169 -7.47 -0.16 -21.71
C ASN A 169 -8.64 0.69 -21.18
N PHE A 170 -9.30 1.42 -22.08
CA PHE A 170 -10.44 2.27 -21.78
C PHE A 170 -11.80 1.56 -22.00
N SER A 171 -11.80 0.31 -22.46
CA SER A 171 -13.02 -0.47 -22.64
C SER A 171 -13.58 -0.90 -21.28
N GLY A 172 -14.07 0.07 -20.51
CA GLY A 172 -14.94 -0.22 -19.39
C GLY A 172 -16.30 -0.64 -19.92
N LYS A 173 -16.66 -1.89 -19.78
CA LYS A 173 -18.05 -2.33 -19.64
C LYS A 173 -18.32 -2.56 -18.19
#